data_dc999cfd1476bf732c80be7eafeea9ee
#
_entry.id   dc999cfd1476bf732c80be7eafeea9ee
#
_cell.length_a   1.000
_cell.length_b   1.000
_cell.length_c   1.000
_cell.angle_alpha   90.00
_cell.angle_beta   90.00
_cell.angle_gamma   90.00
#
_symmetry.space_group_name_H-M   'P 1'
#
loop_
_entity.id
_entity.type
_entity.pdbx_description
1 polymer ?
#
loop_
_entity_poly.entity_id
_entity_poly.type
_entity_poly.pdbx_seq_one_letter_code
_entity_poly.pdbx_strand_id
1 'polypeptide(L)'
;HYDRRRQRQMCIRDRGLPTLQGYGLTETSPVVSCNPINDIRVETVGPPFNENQVKIAEDGEILVKGENVMLGYWNNEIETKKILVDGWLHTGDIGKFENDYLIITDRKKDILITPGGDNISPSKVETEITNSDFVDQAIVYGDNKPFLVALIVPTEEKKHTFDKDFEKELD
;
A
#
# COMPACT_ATOMS: atom_id res chain seq x y z
N HIS A 1 -8.53 1.09 6.06
CA HIS A 1 -8.90 1.45 4.67
C HIS A 1 -8.75 0.30 3.68
N TYR A 2 -7.77 -0.58 3.86
CA TYR A 2 -7.51 -1.71 2.96
C TYR A 2 -8.64 -2.75 3.02
N ASP A 3 -9.10 -3.10 4.20
CA ASP A 3 -10.14 -4.12 4.41
C ASP A 3 -11.52 -3.66 3.91
N ARG A 4 -11.90 -2.40 4.12
CA ARG A 4 -13.15 -1.84 3.57
C ARG A 4 -13.15 -1.78 2.04
N ARG A 5 -12.00 -1.54 1.40
CA ARG A 5 -11.88 -1.64 -0.06
C ARG A 5 -12.09 -3.07 -0.53
N ARG A 6 -11.49 -4.03 0.18
CA ARG A 6 -11.62 -5.47 -0.08
C ARG A 6 -13.07 -5.93 0.04
N GLN A 7 -13.75 -5.59 1.14
CA GLN A 7 -15.17 -5.89 1.32
C GLN A 7 -16.04 -5.22 0.23
N ARG A 8 -15.76 -3.99 -0.13
CA ARG A 8 -16.49 -3.27 -1.18
C ARG A 8 -16.29 -3.91 -2.54
N GLN A 9 -15.10 -4.36 -2.88
CA GLN A 9 -14.81 -5.09 -4.12
C GLN A 9 -15.52 -6.45 -4.14
N MET A 10 -15.51 -7.19 -3.04
CA MET A 10 -16.25 -8.44 -2.91
C MET A 10 -17.75 -8.22 -3.09
N CYS A 11 -18.36 -7.22 -2.43
CA CYS A 11 -19.77 -6.88 -2.59
C CYS A 11 -20.16 -6.46 -4.01
N ILE A 12 -19.28 -5.80 -4.76
CA ILE A 12 -19.52 -5.43 -6.16
C ILE A 12 -19.46 -6.67 -7.04
N ARG A 13 -18.50 -7.55 -6.81
CA ARG A 13 -18.34 -8.81 -7.53
C ARG A 13 -19.52 -9.76 -7.33
N ASP A 14 -20.04 -9.85 -6.10
CA ASP A 14 -21.21 -10.67 -5.75
C ASP A 14 -22.50 -10.21 -6.47
N ARG A 15 -22.51 -8.96 -6.97
CA ARG A 15 -23.59 -8.42 -7.79
C ARG A 15 -23.40 -8.63 -9.30
N GLY A 16 -22.45 -9.49 -9.68
CA GLY A 16 -22.20 -9.86 -11.08
C GLY A 16 -21.40 -8.83 -11.91
N LEU A 17 -20.82 -7.81 -11.27
CA LEU A 17 -19.93 -6.86 -11.95
C LEU A 17 -18.48 -7.33 -11.82
N PRO A 18 -17.78 -7.62 -12.93
CA PRO A 18 -16.37 -7.98 -12.89
C PRO A 18 -15.54 -6.76 -12.46
N THR A 19 -14.97 -6.81 -11.25
CA THR A 19 -14.07 -5.77 -10.75
C THR A 19 -12.66 -6.31 -10.81
N LEU A 20 -11.81 -5.69 -11.61
CA LEU A 20 -10.39 -6.03 -11.74
C LEU A 20 -9.55 -5.06 -10.92
N GLN A 21 -8.58 -5.61 -10.21
CA GLN A 21 -7.58 -4.83 -9.50
C GLN A 21 -6.35 -4.69 -10.37
N GLY A 22 -5.88 -3.47 -10.54
CA GLY A 22 -4.68 -3.15 -11.30
C GLY A 22 -3.80 -2.16 -10.57
N TYR A 23 -2.57 -2.02 -11.06
CA TYR A 23 -1.55 -1.12 -10.54
C TYR A 23 -0.99 -0.24 -11.64
N GLY A 24 -0.69 0.98 -11.27
CA GLY A 24 0.01 1.94 -12.10
C GLY A 24 0.07 3.31 -11.47
N LEU A 25 0.85 4.17 -12.08
CA LEU A 25 1.13 5.53 -11.64
C LEU A 25 0.88 6.49 -12.80
N THR A 26 0.80 7.78 -12.51
CA THR A 26 0.77 8.83 -13.54
C THR A 26 2.01 8.72 -14.43
N GLU A 27 3.16 8.40 -13.83
CA GLU A 27 4.45 8.22 -14.47
C GLU A 27 4.53 6.98 -15.39
N THR A 28 3.51 6.11 -15.36
CA THR A 28 3.43 4.89 -16.18
C THR A 28 2.25 4.88 -17.16
N SER A 29 1.58 5.99 -17.40
CA SER A 29 0.54 6.27 -18.42
C SER A 29 -0.59 5.23 -18.55
N PRO A 30 -1.41 4.96 -17.59
CA PRO A 30 -1.24 4.83 -16.15
C PRO A 30 -0.97 3.40 -15.66
N VAL A 31 -1.13 2.34 -16.52
CA VAL A 31 -1.27 0.94 -16.06
C VAL A 31 0.00 0.14 -16.30
N VAL A 32 0.46 -0.53 -15.24
CA VAL A 32 1.61 -1.46 -15.25
C VAL A 32 1.15 -2.90 -15.25
N SER A 33 0.18 -3.23 -14.38
CA SER A 33 -0.35 -4.59 -14.22
C SER A 33 -1.85 -4.57 -13.95
N CYS A 34 -2.52 -5.69 -14.22
CA CYS A 34 -3.94 -5.86 -13.92
C CYS A 34 -4.27 -7.34 -13.76
N ASN A 35 -5.18 -7.65 -12.84
CA ASN A 35 -5.72 -9.00 -12.71
C ASN A 35 -6.48 -9.40 -13.99
N PRO A 36 -6.18 -10.57 -14.58
CA PRO A 36 -6.94 -11.07 -15.70
C PRO A 36 -8.34 -11.52 -15.26
N ILE A 37 -9.33 -11.33 -16.14
CA ILE A 37 -10.73 -11.62 -15.82
C ILE A 37 -10.98 -13.10 -15.46
N ASN A 38 -10.17 -13.99 -16.02
CA ASN A 38 -10.30 -15.44 -15.85
C ASN A 38 -9.49 -15.99 -14.65
N ASP A 39 -8.60 -15.19 -14.04
CA ASP A 39 -7.81 -15.57 -12.86
C ASP A 39 -7.59 -14.36 -11.97
N ILE A 40 -8.64 -13.96 -11.25
CA ILE A 40 -8.62 -12.81 -10.35
C ILE A 40 -8.10 -13.26 -8.97
N ARG A 41 -6.97 -12.70 -8.55
CA ARG A 41 -6.40 -12.91 -7.20
C ARG A 41 -6.53 -11.63 -6.40
N VAL A 42 -7.44 -11.60 -5.46
CA VAL A 42 -7.92 -10.39 -4.74
C VAL A 42 -6.80 -9.66 -3.98
N GLU A 43 -5.76 -10.36 -3.56
CA GLU A 43 -4.63 -9.78 -2.81
C GLU A 43 -3.53 -9.23 -3.72
N THR A 44 -3.70 -9.35 -5.02
CA THR A 44 -2.71 -8.97 -6.02
C THR A 44 -3.23 -7.87 -6.93
N VAL A 45 -2.32 -7.21 -7.61
CA VAL A 45 -2.62 -6.28 -8.69
C VAL A 45 -2.42 -6.89 -10.07
N GLY A 46 -2.34 -8.24 -10.12
CA GLY A 46 -2.18 -9.00 -11.37
C GLY A 46 -0.76 -9.06 -11.90
N PRO A 47 -0.55 -9.83 -12.98
CA PRO A 47 0.72 -9.86 -13.69
C PRO A 47 0.94 -8.54 -14.45
N PRO A 48 2.20 -8.11 -14.63
CA PRO A 48 2.54 -7.02 -15.54
C PRO A 48 2.05 -7.29 -16.96
N PHE A 49 1.68 -6.24 -17.69
CA PHE A 49 1.45 -6.35 -19.12
C PHE A 49 2.75 -6.68 -19.86
N ASN A 50 2.64 -7.39 -20.99
CA ASN A 50 3.80 -7.91 -21.73
C ASN A 50 4.78 -6.82 -22.19
N GLU A 51 4.30 -5.60 -22.39
CA GLU A 51 5.06 -4.43 -22.80
C GLU A 51 5.87 -3.83 -21.65
N ASN A 52 5.56 -4.21 -20.40
CA ASN A 52 6.21 -3.69 -19.21
C ASN A 52 7.18 -4.71 -18.60
N GLN A 53 8.39 -4.28 -18.38
CA GLN A 53 9.34 -4.99 -17.54
C GLN A 53 9.21 -4.50 -16.11
N VAL A 54 8.96 -5.41 -15.19
CA VAL A 54 8.84 -5.11 -13.76
C VAL A 54 9.82 -5.98 -12.99
N LYS A 55 10.58 -5.39 -12.10
CA LYS A 55 11.47 -6.10 -11.17
C LYS A 55 11.39 -5.51 -9.78
N ILE A 56 11.78 -6.30 -8.79
CA ILE A 56 11.90 -5.88 -7.40
C ILE A 56 13.38 -5.62 -7.12
N ALA A 57 13.70 -4.45 -6.60
CA ALA A 57 15.04 -4.07 -6.17
C ALA A 57 15.41 -4.79 -4.85
N GLU A 58 16.67 -4.71 -4.42
CA GLU A 58 17.15 -5.35 -3.19
C GLU A 58 16.44 -4.83 -1.93
N ASP A 59 16.02 -3.57 -1.94
CA ASP A 59 15.26 -2.93 -0.87
C ASP A 59 13.74 -3.18 -0.94
N GLY A 60 13.30 -4.00 -1.90
CA GLY A 60 11.90 -4.33 -2.14
C GLY A 60 11.13 -3.34 -3.01
N GLU A 61 11.78 -2.28 -3.51
CA GLU A 61 11.13 -1.29 -4.38
C GLU A 61 10.75 -1.90 -5.73
N ILE A 62 9.54 -1.59 -6.19
CA ILE A 62 9.06 -1.97 -7.52
C ILE A 62 9.69 -1.03 -8.55
N LEU A 63 10.41 -1.60 -9.51
CA LEU A 63 11.00 -0.88 -10.62
C LEU A 63 10.29 -1.24 -11.92
N VAL A 64 9.96 -0.22 -12.71
CA VAL A 64 9.22 -0.39 -13.97
C VAL A 64 10.02 0.17 -15.13
N LYS A 65 10.04 -0.56 -16.25
CA LYS A 65 10.60 -0.12 -17.52
C LYS A 65 9.67 -0.53 -18.65
N GLY A 66 9.35 0.39 -19.55
CA GLY A 66 8.47 0.15 -20.68
C GLY A 66 8.19 1.43 -21.46
N GLU A 67 7.52 1.29 -22.58
CA GLU A 67 7.14 2.44 -23.44
C GLU A 67 6.09 3.35 -22.76
N ASN A 68 5.37 2.83 -21.77
CA ASN A 68 4.41 3.56 -20.98
C ASN A 68 5.05 4.45 -19.90
N VAL A 69 6.36 4.30 -19.63
CA VAL A 69 7.07 5.12 -18.65
C VAL A 69 7.30 6.52 -19.24
N MET A 70 6.99 7.54 -18.45
CA MET A 70 7.14 8.94 -18.83
C MET A 70 8.59 9.30 -19.23
N LEU A 71 8.75 10.33 -20.03
CA LEU A 71 10.07 10.88 -20.38
C LEU A 71 10.69 11.68 -19.23
N GLY A 72 9.88 12.19 -18.31
CA GLY A 72 10.31 12.96 -17.17
C GLY A 72 9.27 13.99 -16.72
N TYR A 73 9.56 14.67 -15.64
CA TYR A 73 8.74 15.79 -15.14
C TYR A 73 9.04 17.07 -15.93
N TRP A 74 7.98 17.81 -16.27
CA TRP A 74 8.09 19.07 -16.98
C TRP A 74 8.93 20.08 -16.18
N ASN A 75 9.98 20.62 -16.81
CA ASN A 75 10.90 21.59 -16.20
C ASN A 75 11.51 21.17 -14.85
N ASN A 76 11.60 19.87 -14.56
CA ASN A 76 12.17 19.35 -13.32
C ASN A 76 13.10 18.17 -13.57
N GLU A 77 14.26 18.45 -14.13
CA GLU A 77 15.28 17.43 -14.39
C GLU A 77 15.84 16.79 -13.12
N ILE A 78 15.88 17.54 -12.02
CA ILE A 78 16.44 17.04 -10.76
C ILE A 78 15.58 15.88 -10.24
N GLU A 79 14.26 16.07 -10.15
CA GLU A 79 13.36 15.02 -9.72
C GLU A 79 13.25 13.88 -10.74
N THR A 80 13.31 14.22 -12.04
CA THR A 80 13.35 13.21 -13.10
C THR A 80 14.53 12.26 -12.93
N LYS A 81 15.74 12.78 -12.73
CA LYS A 81 16.97 11.97 -12.55
C LYS A 81 16.98 11.14 -11.28
N LYS A 82 16.21 11.55 -10.26
CA LYS A 82 16.08 10.76 -9.02
C LYS A 82 15.25 9.49 -9.21
N ILE A 83 14.23 9.57 -10.04
CA ILE A 83 13.27 8.47 -10.20
C ILE A 83 13.47 7.66 -11.47
N LEU A 84 14.10 8.24 -12.50
CA LEU A 84 14.47 7.54 -13.73
C LEU A 84 15.99 7.28 -13.74
N VAL A 85 16.36 6.06 -13.34
CA VAL A 85 17.75 5.63 -13.24
C VAL A 85 17.98 4.45 -14.19
N ASP A 86 18.94 4.57 -15.09
CA ASP A 86 19.29 3.54 -16.09
C ASP A 86 18.10 2.99 -16.90
N GLY A 87 17.13 3.87 -17.16
CA GLY A 87 15.92 3.54 -17.89
C GLY A 87 14.86 2.80 -17.07
N TRP A 88 15.05 2.71 -15.75
CA TRP A 88 14.07 2.18 -14.81
C TRP A 88 13.42 3.31 -14.01
N LEU A 89 12.11 3.26 -13.92
CA LEU A 89 11.33 4.10 -13.03
C LEU A 89 11.34 3.50 -11.63
N HIS A 90 11.84 4.25 -10.67
CA HIS A 90 11.72 3.99 -9.24
C HIS A 90 10.36 4.46 -8.76
N THR A 91 9.45 3.51 -8.49
CA THR A 91 8.05 3.84 -8.23
C THR A 91 7.80 4.40 -6.82
N GLY A 92 8.73 4.13 -5.90
CA GLY A 92 8.53 4.40 -4.47
C GLY A 92 7.53 3.47 -3.79
N ASP A 93 7.01 2.46 -4.49
CA ASP A 93 6.15 1.43 -3.92
C ASP A 93 6.97 0.17 -3.64
N ILE A 94 6.70 -0.48 -2.51
CA ILE A 94 7.34 -1.73 -2.11
C ILE A 94 6.41 -2.89 -2.45
N GLY A 95 6.99 -3.97 -2.97
CA GLY A 95 6.19 -5.12 -3.37
C GLY A 95 7.00 -6.39 -3.57
N LYS A 96 6.30 -7.41 -3.99
CA LYS A 96 6.87 -8.73 -4.32
C LYS A 96 6.09 -9.40 -5.43
N PHE A 97 6.71 -10.41 -6.05
CA PHE A 97 6.00 -11.34 -6.91
C PHE A 97 5.61 -12.61 -6.15
N GLU A 98 4.43 -13.12 -6.45
CA GLU A 98 3.97 -14.42 -6.03
C GLU A 98 3.29 -15.11 -7.24
N ASN A 99 3.92 -16.17 -7.76
CA ASN A 99 3.46 -16.87 -8.96
C ASN A 99 3.13 -15.91 -10.13
N ASP A 100 4.08 -15.04 -10.48
CA ASP A 100 4.01 -14.01 -11.52
C ASP A 100 3.01 -12.88 -11.27
N TYR A 101 2.29 -12.90 -10.15
CA TYR A 101 1.39 -11.82 -9.74
C TYR A 101 2.10 -10.81 -8.86
N LEU A 102 1.95 -9.54 -9.18
CA LEU A 102 2.52 -8.45 -8.39
C LEU A 102 1.64 -8.18 -7.16
N ILE A 103 2.27 -8.05 -6.01
CA ILE A 103 1.65 -7.67 -4.74
C ILE A 103 2.34 -6.40 -4.25
N ILE A 104 1.55 -5.36 -3.99
CA ILE A 104 2.04 -4.13 -3.37
C ILE A 104 1.85 -4.27 -1.87
N THR A 105 2.91 -4.09 -1.11
CA THR A 105 2.88 -4.24 0.34
C THR A 105 2.89 -2.92 1.07
N ASP A 106 3.59 -1.90 0.54
CA ASP A 106 3.80 -0.63 1.21
C ASP A 106 4.23 0.48 0.26
N ARG A 107 4.40 1.70 0.83
CA ARG A 107 5.14 2.78 0.19
C ARG A 107 6.46 3.01 0.89
N LYS A 108 7.54 3.13 0.13
CA LYS A 108 8.91 3.31 0.64
C LYS A 108 9.03 4.50 1.60
N LYS A 109 8.39 5.61 1.28
CA LYS A 109 8.37 6.83 2.10
C LYS A 109 7.57 6.71 3.41
N ASP A 110 6.66 5.72 3.47
CA ASP A 110 5.77 5.52 4.61
C ASP A 110 6.31 4.46 5.58
N ILE A 111 7.40 3.75 5.22
CA ILE A 111 8.09 2.80 6.10
C ILE A 111 8.73 3.56 7.25
N LEU A 112 8.45 3.11 8.48
CA LEU A 112 9.07 3.62 9.68
C LEU A 112 10.40 2.89 9.93
N ILE A 113 11.45 3.64 10.24
CA ILE A 113 12.76 3.09 10.55
C ILE A 113 12.99 3.24 12.05
N THR A 114 13.22 2.12 12.75
CA THR A 114 13.58 2.15 14.17
C THR A 114 15.03 2.64 14.37
N PRO A 115 15.41 3.10 15.56
CA PRO A 115 16.81 3.40 15.87
C PRO A 115 17.74 2.20 15.72
N GLY A 116 17.21 0.97 15.76
CA GLY A 116 17.93 -0.28 15.50
C GLY A 116 18.13 -0.60 14.03
N GLY A 117 17.50 0.18 13.11
CA GLY A 117 17.56 -0.03 11.67
C GLY A 117 16.49 -0.98 11.13
N ASP A 118 15.53 -1.40 11.94
CA ASP A 118 14.42 -2.25 11.47
C ASP A 118 13.41 -1.43 10.68
N ASN A 119 12.97 -1.98 9.57
CA ASN A 119 11.92 -1.42 8.72
C ASN A 119 10.56 -1.93 9.18
N ILE A 120 9.70 -1.02 9.63
CA ILE A 120 8.34 -1.34 10.06
C ILE A 120 7.34 -0.76 9.06
N SER A 121 6.46 -1.61 8.57
CA SER A 121 5.31 -1.22 7.76
C SER A 121 4.17 -0.71 8.66
N PRO A 122 3.84 0.59 8.65
CA PRO A 122 2.71 1.11 9.42
C PRO A 122 1.40 0.43 9.02
N SER A 123 1.20 0.25 7.73
CA SER A 123 -0.03 -0.35 7.18
C SER A 123 -0.29 -1.75 7.71
N LYS A 124 0.76 -2.56 7.94
CA LYS A 124 0.62 -3.89 8.53
C LYS A 124 0.17 -3.80 9.99
N VAL A 125 0.80 -2.92 10.76
CA VAL A 125 0.46 -2.72 12.17
C VAL A 125 -0.95 -2.15 12.30
N GLU A 126 -1.32 -1.17 11.47
CA GLU A 126 -2.66 -0.58 11.41
C GLU A 126 -3.71 -1.62 11.06
N THR A 127 -3.40 -2.54 10.12
CA THR A 127 -4.29 -3.64 9.74
C THR A 127 -4.51 -4.58 10.92
N GLU A 128 -3.45 -4.97 11.64
CA GLU A 128 -3.59 -5.83 12.83
C GLU A 128 -4.41 -5.17 13.93
N ILE A 129 -4.24 -3.88 14.18
CA ILE A 129 -5.03 -3.12 15.14
C ILE A 129 -6.51 -3.06 14.71
N THR A 130 -6.77 -2.81 13.43
CA THR A 130 -8.14 -2.69 12.89
C THR A 130 -8.84 -4.04 12.66
N ASN A 131 -8.16 -5.17 12.83
CA ASN A 131 -8.79 -6.50 12.90
C ASN A 131 -9.61 -6.69 14.18
N SER A 132 -9.42 -5.82 15.18
CA SER A 132 -10.23 -5.81 16.39
C SER A 132 -11.63 -5.20 16.13
N ASP A 133 -12.70 -5.85 16.61
CA ASP A 133 -14.07 -5.34 16.54
C ASP A 133 -14.28 -4.01 17.29
N PHE A 134 -13.30 -3.60 18.11
CA PHE A 134 -13.34 -2.37 18.88
C PHE A 134 -12.80 -1.15 18.13
N VAL A 135 -12.05 -1.38 17.04
CA VAL A 135 -11.30 -0.33 16.34
C VAL A 135 -11.86 -0.11 14.93
N ASP A 136 -12.29 1.11 14.65
CA ASP A 136 -12.73 1.52 13.32
C ASP A 136 -11.56 1.96 12.44
N GLN A 137 -10.63 2.74 13.00
CA GLN A 137 -9.45 3.24 12.30
C GLN A 137 -8.25 3.29 13.24
N ALA A 138 -7.05 3.09 12.69
CA ALA A 138 -5.80 3.28 13.39
C ALA A 138 -4.80 4.00 12.47
N ILE A 139 -3.95 4.84 13.06
CA ILE A 139 -2.81 5.46 12.41
C ILE A 139 -1.61 5.23 13.31
N VAL A 140 -0.55 4.63 12.77
CA VAL A 140 0.68 4.33 13.50
C VAL A 140 1.75 5.35 13.18
N TYR A 141 2.45 5.81 14.22
CA TYR A 141 3.57 6.73 14.14
C TYR A 141 4.72 6.25 15.03
N GLY A 142 5.97 6.54 14.65
CA GLY A 142 7.15 6.16 15.44
C GLY A 142 8.45 6.16 14.67
N ASP A 143 8.54 6.92 13.56
CA ASP A 143 9.77 7.02 12.79
C ASP A 143 10.93 7.54 13.67
N ASN A 144 12.07 6.82 13.63
CA ASN A 144 13.24 7.08 14.47
C ASN A 144 12.94 7.09 15.98
N LYS A 145 11.90 6.39 16.44
CA LYS A 145 11.56 6.25 17.86
C LYS A 145 11.77 4.81 18.34
N PRO A 146 12.12 4.61 19.63
CA PRO A 146 12.26 3.26 20.20
C PRO A 146 10.92 2.57 20.47
N PHE A 147 9.80 3.22 20.16
CA PHE A 147 8.45 2.71 20.33
C PHE A 147 7.54 3.23 19.22
N LEU A 148 6.49 2.49 18.95
CA LEU A 148 5.38 2.93 18.07
C LEU A 148 4.25 3.48 18.93
N VAL A 149 3.55 4.47 18.39
CA VAL A 149 2.32 5.03 18.96
C VAL A 149 1.21 4.87 17.94
N ALA A 150 0.03 4.45 18.37
CA ALA A 150 -1.14 4.38 17.51
C ALA A 150 -2.21 5.39 17.97
N LEU A 151 -2.72 6.18 17.04
CA LEU A 151 -3.97 6.91 17.20
C LEU A 151 -5.10 6.01 16.75
N ILE A 152 -6.04 5.74 17.66
CA ILE A 152 -7.12 4.78 17.44
C ILE A 152 -8.46 5.51 17.46
N VAL A 153 -9.31 5.21 16.47
CA VAL A 153 -10.71 5.60 16.46
C VAL A 153 -11.55 4.36 16.80
N PRO A 154 -12.25 4.35 17.95
CA PRO A 154 -13.12 3.23 18.32
C PRO A 154 -14.33 3.15 17.40
N THR A 155 -14.95 1.96 17.32
CA THR A 155 -16.25 1.78 16.66
C THR A 155 -17.34 2.54 17.40
N GLU A 156 -18.37 3.02 16.68
CA GLU A 156 -19.49 3.79 17.28
C GLU A 156 -20.16 3.04 18.44
N GLU A 157 -20.29 1.73 18.33
CA GLU A 157 -20.91 0.87 19.37
C GLU A 157 -20.09 0.84 20.67
N LYS A 158 -18.79 1.13 20.61
CA LYS A 158 -17.85 1.05 21.73
C LYS A 158 -17.36 2.40 22.25
N LYS A 159 -17.70 3.51 21.60
CA LYS A 159 -17.31 4.86 22.04
C LYS A 159 -17.64 5.08 23.52
N HIS A 160 -18.85 4.75 23.94
CA HIS A 160 -19.29 4.95 25.33
C HIS A 160 -18.58 4.07 26.36
N THR A 161 -17.94 2.99 25.94
CA THR A 161 -17.17 2.12 26.84
C THR A 161 -15.78 2.72 27.09
N PHE A 162 -15.15 3.26 26.06
CA PHE A 162 -13.85 3.94 26.18
C PHE A 162 -13.94 5.21 27.02
N ASP A 163 -14.98 6.03 26.86
CA ASP A 163 -15.17 7.26 27.64
C ASP A 163 -15.31 6.97 29.15
N LYS A 164 -16.00 5.88 29.52
CA LYS A 164 -16.20 5.50 30.92
C LYS A 164 -14.95 4.94 31.61
N ASP A 165 -14.12 4.23 30.87
CA ASP A 165 -12.89 3.65 31.44
C ASP A 165 -11.78 4.70 31.53
N PHE A 166 -11.74 5.66 30.61
CA PHE A 166 -10.78 6.77 30.63
C PHE A 166 -11.07 7.77 31.78
N GLU A 167 -12.34 8.04 32.09
CA GLU A 167 -12.71 8.87 33.23
C GLU A 167 -12.35 8.25 34.59
N LYS A 168 -12.30 6.90 34.68
CA LYS A 168 -11.94 6.19 35.91
C LYS A 168 -10.43 6.14 36.18
N GLU A 169 -9.57 6.32 35.18
CA GLU A 169 -8.12 6.36 35.36
C GLU A 169 -7.59 7.75 35.67
N LEU A 170 -8.45 8.81 35.58
CA LEU A 170 -8.09 10.20 35.88
C LEU A 170 -8.49 10.66 37.28
N ASP A 171 -9.27 9.86 38.05
CA ASP A 171 -9.61 10.03 39.46
C ASP A 171 -8.67 9.17 40.36
#